data_f4e37f5842b8811e4a024c30a6911b29
#
_entry.id   f4e37f5842b8811e4a024c30a6911b29
#
_cell.length_a   1.000
_cell.length_b   1.000
_cell.length_c   1.000
_cell.angle_alpha   90.00
_cell.angle_beta   90.00
_cell.angle_gamma   90.00
#
_symmetry.space_group_name_H-M   'P 1'
#
loop_
_entity.id
_entity.type
_entity.pdbx_description
1 polymer ?
#
loop_
_entity_poly.entity_id
_entity_poly.type
_entity_poly.pdbx_seq_one_letter_code
_entity_poly.pdbx_strand_id
1 'polypeptide(L)'
;MEGHPVNYSRTTITELMIPSYANFGGKIHGGTLLSLMDKVAYACASKHAGAYCVTVAVGAVNFLQPVEVGELVSMLASVNYVGRTSVVVGIKVIAENVQTGVVKHTNTSYFTLVAKSDSGELVPVPPLVLETAEDVRRFHSACLRQRLRKELFVTMDRHREEFILNERVREDLSDERCMIRVDDPG
;
A
#
# COMPACT_ATOMS: atom_id res chain seq x y z
N MET A 1 -27.11 -7.19 0.35
CA MET A 1 -25.86 -7.75 0.92
C MET A 1 -25.66 -7.02 2.24
N GLU A 2 -25.56 -7.74 3.33
CA GLU A 2 -25.31 -7.20 4.66
C GLU A 2 -23.88 -6.66 4.74
N GLY A 3 -23.68 -5.53 5.45
CA GLY A 3 -22.35 -4.94 5.61
C GLY A 3 -21.56 -5.59 6.74
N HIS A 4 -20.23 -5.52 6.67
CA HIS A 4 -19.34 -6.02 7.72
C HIS A 4 -18.63 -4.87 8.45
N PRO A 5 -18.54 -4.90 9.80
CA PRO A 5 -17.77 -3.91 10.54
C PRO A 5 -16.26 -4.10 10.32
N VAL A 6 -15.47 -3.04 10.57
CA VAL A 6 -14.01 -3.07 10.38
C VAL A 6 -13.37 -4.22 11.18
N ASN A 7 -13.85 -4.49 12.38
CA ASN A 7 -13.32 -5.54 13.24
C ASN A 7 -13.54 -6.97 12.70
N TYR A 8 -14.53 -7.18 11.84
CA TYR A 8 -14.86 -8.48 11.26
C TYR A 8 -13.66 -9.08 10.49
N SER A 9 -12.94 -8.26 9.76
CA SER A 9 -11.83 -8.68 8.90
C SER A 9 -10.45 -8.25 9.39
N ARG A 10 -10.36 -7.47 10.48
CA ARG A 10 -9.08 -7.04 11.04
C ARG A 10 -8.16 -8.24 11.22
N THR A 11 -6.92 -8.11 10.76
CA THR A 11 -5.95 -9.20 10.72
C THR A 11 -4.58 -8.67 11.14
N THR A 12 -3.90 -9.44 11.98
CA THR A 12 -2.50 -9.19 12.33
C THR A 12 -1.69 -10.43 11.98
N ILE A 13 -0.59 -10.22 11.27
CA ILE A 13 0.44 -11.24 11.08
C ILE A 13 1.70 -10.74 11.78
N THR A 14 2.30 -11.61 12.58
CA THR A 14 3.54 -11.33 13.28
C THR A 14 4.59 -12.34 12.85
N GLU A 15 5.79 -11.85 12.50
CA GLU A 15 6.89 -12.65 11.96
C GLU A 15 8.19 -12.26 12.64
N LEU A 16 8.97 -13.27 13.05
CA LEU A 16 10.34 -13.07 13.54
C LEU A 16 11.28 -12.85 12.35
N MET A 17 12.05 -11.78 12.40
CA MET A 17 13.00 -11.44 11.34
C MET A 17 14.27 -12.28 11.44
N ILE A 18 14.37 -13.28 10.58
CA ILE A 18 15.51 -14.23 10.55
C ILE A 18 16.62 -13.75 9.60
N PRO A 19 17.86 -14.25 9.75
CA PRO A 19 19.01 -13.83 8.93
C PRO A 19 18.80 -13.98 7.42
N SER A 20 18.02 -14.98 6.97
CA SER A 20 17.73 -15.19 5.53
C SER A 20 16.87 -14.08 4.90
N TYR A 21 16.28 -13.21 5.70
CA TYR A 21 15.53 -12.03 5.23
C TYR A 21 16.40 -10.77 5.11
N ALA A 22 17.68 -10.88 5.48
CA ALA A 22 18.59 -9.74 5.46
C ALA A 22 19.05 -9.38 4.04
N ASN A 23 19.25 -8.09 3.81
CA ASN A 23 19.90 -7.56 2.64
C ASN A 23 21.43 -7.51 2.82
N PHE A 24 22.16 -7.03 1.80
CA PHE A 24 23.63 -6.91 1.84
C PHE A 24 24.16 -5.96 2.94
N GLY A 25 23.32 -5.07 3.47
CA GLY A 25 23.65 -4.17 4.58
C GLY A 25 23.30 -4.72 5.97
N GLY A 26 22.88 -6.00 6.05
CA GLY A 26 22.54 -6.67 7.31
C GLY A 26 21.18 -6.28 7.91
N LYS A 27 20.37 -5.48 7.20
CA LYS A 27 19.01 -5.11 7.59
C LYS A 27 18.00 -5.98 6.83
N ILE A 28 16.76 -6.04 7.32
CA ILE A 28 15.71 -6.78 6.62
C ILE A 28 15.42 -6.17 5.26
N HIS A 29 15.37 -7.00 4.23
CA HIS A 29 15.11 -6.57 2.86
C HIS A 29 13.68 -6.02 2.74
N GLY A 30 13.54 -4.80 2.17
CA GLY A 30 12.24 -4.15 2.01
C GLY A 30 11.24 -4.98 1.21
N GLY A 31 11.70 -5.75 0.21
CA GLY A 31 10.87 -6.68 -0.55
C GLY A 31 10.27 -7.80 0.30
N THR A 32 11.00 -8.28 1.32
CA THR A 32 10.47 -9.25 2.29
C THR A 32 9.31 -8.65 3.09
N LEU A 33 9.48 -7.42 3.58
CA LEU A 33 8.40 -6.72 4.29
C LEU A 33 7.19 -6.49 3.39
N LEU A 34 7.38 -6.10 2.12
CA LEU A 34 6.30 -5.94 1.15
C LEU A 34 5.55 -7.25 0.90
N SER A 35 6.27 -8.37 0.76
CA SER A 35 5.66 -9.70 0.60
C SER A 35 4.80 -10.10 1.80
N LEU A 36 5.26 -9.81 3.02
CA LEU A 36 4.49 -10.06 4.24
C LEU A 36 3.27 -9.13 4.34
N MET A 37 3.42 -7.87 3.93
CA MET A 37 2.31 -6.91 3.87
C MET A 37 1.25 -7.35 2.86
N ASP A 38 1.65 -7.89 1.71
CA ASP A 38 0.71 -8.42 0.71
C ASP A 38 -0.09 -9.61 1.26
N LYS A 39 0.57 -10.53 1.97
CA LYS A 39 -0.10 -11.66 2.64
C LYS A 39 -1.16 -11.22 3.65
N VAL A 40 -0.86 -10.24 4.50
CA VAL A 40 -1.82 -9.74 5.48
C VAL A 40 -2.94 -8.93 4.81
N ALA A 41 -2.64 -8.20 3.73
CA ALA A 41 -3.64 -7.50 2.93
C ALA A 41 -4.63 -8.48 2.31
N TYR A 42 -4.12 -9.54 1.68
CA TYR A 42 -4.92 -10.63 1.14
C TYR A 42 -5.85 -11.24 2.19
N ALA A 43 -5.30 -11.64 3.34
CA ALA A 43 -6.09 -12.27 4.40
C ALA A 43 -7.20 -11.34 4.92
N CYS A 44 -6.88 -10.06 5.14
CA CYS A 44 -7.83 -9.05 5.60
C CYS A 44 -8.93 -8.79 4.56
N ALA A 45 -8.56 -8.59 3.29
CA ALA A 45 -9.50 -8.32 2.21
C ALA A 45 -10.43 -9.53 1.93
N SER A 46 -9.86 -10.73 1.87
CA SER A 46 -10.61 -11.95 1.58
C SER A 46 -11.60 -12.30 2.70
N LYS A 47 -11.23 -12.08 3.96
CA LYS A 47 -12.19 -12.19 5.10
C LYS A 47 -13.37 -11.24 4.94
N HIS A 48 -13.10 -9.98 4.55
CA HIS A 48 -14.16 -8.98 4.39
C HIS A 48 -15.07 -9.30 3.20
N ALA A 49 -14.46 -9.64 2.06
CA ALA A 49 -15.17 -9.89 0.81
C ALA A 49 -15.91 -11.23 0.79
N GLY A 50 -15.50 -12.21 1.61
CA GLY A 50 -15.98 -13.59 1.51
C GLY A 50 -15.61 -14.27 0.18
N ALA A 51 -14.56 -13.77 -0.51
CA ALA A 51 -14.14 -14.21 -1.82
C ALA A 51 -12.61 -14.10 -1.97
N TYR A 52 -12.06 -14.74 -3.00
CA TYR A 52 -10.66 -14.58 -3.38
C TYR A 52 -10.36 -13.12 -3.78
N CYS A 53 -9.32 -12.53 -3.22
CA CYS A 53 -8.91 -11.16 -3.52
C CYS A 53 -7.53 -11.10 -4.17
N VAL A 54 -7.38 -10.26 -5.19
CA VAL A 54 -6.11 -10.06 -5.90
C VAL A 54 -5.63 -8.63 -5.72
N THR A 55 -4.38 -8.45 -5.32
CA THR A 55 -3.74 -7.14 -5.22
C THR A 55 -3.57 -6.53 -6.61
N VAL A 56 -4.11 -5.34 -6.81
CA VAL A 56 -4.04 -4.59 -8.09
C VAL A 56 -3.24 -3.30 -7.97
N ALA A 57 -3.03 -2.79 -6.75
CA ALA A 57 -2.17 -1.63 -6.55
C ALA A 57 -1.66 -1.59 -5.10
N VAL A 58 -0.42 -1.13 -4.97
CA VAL A 58 0.21 -0.81 -3.69
C VAL A 58 0.44 0.69 -3.66
N GLY A 59 0.00 1.35 -2.60
CA GLY A 59 0.27 2.76 -2.37
C GLY A 59 1.74 3.02 -2.03
N ALA A 60 2.11 4.28 -1.89
CA ALA A 60 3.47 4.64 -1.48
C ALA A 60 3.85 3.92 -0.18
N VAL A 61 5.04 3.33 -0.17
CA VAL A 61 5.62 2.67 1.01
C VAL A 61 6.90 3.41 1.37
N ASN A 62 6.84 4.16 2.47
CA ASN A 62 8.01 4.87 3.00
C ASN A 62 8.52 4.10 4.22
N PHE A 63 9.72 3.57 4.12
CA PHE A 63 10.40 2.93 5.25
C PHE A 63 11.02 4.01 6.14
N LEU A 64 10.38 4.28 7.27
CA LEU A 64 10.78 5.35 8.20
C LEU A 64 11.97 4.94 9.06
N GLN A 65 12.06 3.65 9.36
CA GLN A 65 13.11 3.06 10.18
C GLN A 65 13.50 1.67 9.66
N PRO A 66 14.79 1.30 9.72
CA PRO A 66 15.23 -0.03 9.34
C PRO A 66 14.68 -1.08 10.31
N VAL A 67 14.47 -2.28 9.79
CA VAL A 67 14.12 -3.47 10.57
C VAL A 67 15.36 -4.34 10.71
N GLU A 68 15.66 -4.76 11.94
CA GLU A 68 16.83 -5.56 12.27
C GLU A 68 16.50 -7.06 12.27
N VAL A 69 17.55 -7.87 12.03
CA VAL A 69 17.47 -9.30 12.28
C VAL A 69 17.24 -9.55 13.78
N GLY A 70 16.32 -10.45 14.11
CA GLY A 70 15.92 -10.75 15.49
C GLY A 70 14.78 -9.86 16.03
N GLU A 71 14.33 -8.86 15.30
CA GLU A 71 13.11 -8.12 15.67
C GLU A 71 11.85 -8.92 15.32
N LEU A 72 10.81 -8.73 16.11
CA LEU A 72 9.48 -9.26 15.88
C LEU A 72 8.65 -8.19 15.16
N VAL A 73 8.27 -8.48 13.92
CA VAL A 73 7.52 -7.53 13.08
C VAL A 73 6.04 -7.90 13.05
N SER A 74 5.20 -6.97 13.46
CA SER A 74 3.74 -7.10 13.40
C SER A 74 3.15 -6.19 12.33
N MET A 75 2.35 -6.78 11.44
CA MET A 75 1.60 -6.11 10.39
C MET A 75 0.12 -6.08 10.76
N LEU A 76 -0.35 -4.89 11.15
CA LEU A 76 -1.72 -4.67 11.60
C LEU A 76 -2.55 -4.14 10.43
N ALA A 77 -3.42 -5.00 9.88
CA ALA A 77 -4.24 -4.71 8.72
C ALA A 77 -5.71 -4.49 9.09
N SER A 78 -6.34 -3.53 8.44
CA SER A 78 -7.78 -3.29 8.52
C SER A 78 -8.32 -2.78 7.19
N VAL A 79 -9.57 -3.13 6.85
CA VAL A 79 -10.26 -2.55 5.71
C VAL A 79 -10.56 -1.09 6.00
N ASN A 80 -10.14 -0.20 5.10
CA ASN A 80 -10.31 1.25 5.23
C ASN A 80 -11.31 1.82 4.23
N TYR A 81 -11.56 1.07 3.14
CA TYR A 81 -12.52 1.47 2.10
C TYR A 81 -12.96 0.23 1.32
N VAL A 82 -14.20 0.24 0.88
CA VAL A 82 -14.74 -0.72 -0.08
C VAL A 82 -15.40 0.02 -1.24
N GLY A 83 -15.13 -0.44 -2.46
CA GLY A 83 -15.87 -0.07 -3.67
C GLY A 83 -16.87 -1.17 -4.01
N ARG A 84 -17.39 -1.18 -5.25
CA ARG A 84 -18.32 -2.23 -5.68
C ARG A 84 -17.68 -3.62 -5.67
N THR A 85 -16.45 -3.73 -6.16
CA THR A 85 -15.71 -5.00 -6.30
C THR A 85 -14.28 -4.90 -5.74
N SER A 86 -13.94 -3.81 -5.06
CA SER A 86 -12.59 -3.55 -4.57
C SER A 86 -12.57 -3.28 -3.07
N VAL A 87 -11.44 -3.59 -2.46
CA VAL A 87 -11.17 -3.37 -1.03
C VAL A 87 -9.84 -2.63 -0.91
N VAL A 88 -9.79 -1.61 -0.05
CA VAL A 88 -8.52 -0.97 0.34
C VAL A 88 -8.21 -1.34 1.77
N VAL A 89 -7.08 -2.02 1.94
CA VAL A 89 -6.55 -2.43 3.24
C VAL A 89 -5.44 -1.47 3.64
N GLY A 90 -5.60 -0.83 4.79
CA GLY A 90 -4.53 -0.07 5.45
C GLY A 90 -3.72 -1.00 6.36
N ILE A 91 -2.40 -0.92 6.27
CA ILE A 91 -1.46 -1.74 7.03
C ILE A 91 -0.51 -0.83 7.78
N LYS A 92 -0.47 -0.98 9.10
CA LYS A 92 0.57 -0.38 9.96
C LYS A 92 1.56 -1.47 10.31
N VAL A 93 2.85 -1.21 10.08
CA VAL A 93 3.94 -2.14 10.44
C VAL A 93 4.71 -1.58 11.61
N ILE A 94 4.87 -2.39 12.64
CA ILE A 94 5.68 -2.12 13.81
C ILE A 94 6.73 -3.22 13.97
N ALA A 95 7.90 -2.85 14.47
CA ALA A 95 8.96 -3.79 14.82
C ALA A 95 9.27 -3.64 16.32
N GLU A 96 9.40 -4.78 16.99
CA GLU A 96 9.71 -4.88 18.39
C GLU A 96 11.07 -5.57 18.56
N ASN A 97 11.96 -4.94 19.32
CA ASN A 97 13.15 -5.61 19.79
C ASN A 97 12.76 -6.53 20.96
N VAL A 98 12.83 -7.84 20.75
CA VAL A 98 12.35 -8.84 21.71
C VAL A 98 13.15 -8.88 23.04
N GLN A 99 14.38 -8.34 23.05
CA GLN A 99 15.21 -8.29 24.26
C GLN A 99 14.93 -7.08 25.14
N THR A 100 14.67 -5.94 24.51
CA THR A 100 14.46 -4.66 25.20
C THR A 100 13.00 -4.25 25.32
N GLY A 101 12.10 -4.87 24.55
CA GLY A 101 10.68 -4.50 24.46
C GLY A 101 10.44 -3.17 23.71
N VAL A 102 11.48 -2.56 23.14
CA VAL A 102 11.34 -1.31 22.38
C VAL A 102 10.58 -1.56 21.10
N VAL A 103 9.46 -0.85 20.90
CA VAL A 103 8.61 -0.92 19.71
C VAL A 103 8.79 0.33 18.88
N LYS A 104 9.02 0.16 17.56
CA LYS A 104 9.12 1.25 16.60
C LYS A 104 8.11 1.09 15.47
N HIS A 105 7.55 2.20 14.98
CA HIS A 105 6.75 2.25 13.77
C HIS A 105 7.69 2.30 12.55
N THR A 106 7.59 1.33 11.66
CA THR A 106 8.49 1.21 10.51
C THR A 106 7.89 1.78 9.24
N ASN A 107 6.60 1.51 8.97
CA ASN A 107 5.90 2.08 7.83
C ASN A 107 4.38 1.93 7.94
N THR A 108 3.66 2.67 7.11
CA THR A 108 2.23 2.49 6.84
C THR A 108 2.01 2.51 5.34
N SER A 109 1.20 1.59 4.82
CA SER A 109 0.84 1.54 3.41
C SER A 109 -0.61 1.13 3.21
N TYR A 110 -1.08 1.26 1.97
CA TYR A 110 -2.46 0.95 1.56
C TYR A 110 -2.42 0.07 0.32
N PHE A 111 -3.02 -1.10 0.45
CA PHE A 111 -3.13 -2.08 -0.63
C PHE A 111 -4.54 -2.05 -1.19
N THR A 112 -4.67 -1.99 -2.50
CA THR A 112 -5.96 -2.11 -3.19
C THR A 112 -6.06 -3.50 -3.79
N LEU A 113 -7.12 -4.21 -3.41
CA LEU A 113 -7.41 -5.54 -3.92
C LEU A 113 -8.78 -5.55 -4.61
N VAL A 114 -8.99 -6.48 -5.52
CA VAL A 114 -10.29 -6.74 -6.16
C VAL A 114 -10.75 -8.15 -5.84
N ALA A 115 -12.05 -8.29 -5.55
CA ALA A 115 -12.66 -9.57 -5.25
C ALA A 115 -13.06 -10.30 -6.54
N LYS A 116 -12.73 -11.59 -6.61
CA LYS A 116 -12.99 -12.46 -7.76
C LYS A 116 -13.71 -13.73 -7.36
N SER A 117 -14.55 -14.22 -8.26
CA SER A 117 -15.13 -15.57 -8.18
C SER A 117 -14.09 -16.63 -8.56
N ASP A 118 -14.45 -17.89 -8.41
CA ASP A 118 -13.65 -19.03 -8.85
C ASP A 118 -13.44 -19.04 -10.39
N SER A 119 -14.37 -18.44 -11.14
CA SER A 119 -14.24 -18.24 -12.59
C SER A 119 -13.37 -17.04 -12.96
N GLY A 120 -12.87 -16.27 -11.99
CA GLY A 120 -12.01 -15.10 -12.20
C GLY A 120 -12.76 -13.79 -12.46
N GLU A 121 -14.08 -13.78 -12.44
CA GLU A 121 -14.90 -12.58 -12.62
C GLU A 121 -14.93 -11.72 -11.36
N LEU A 122 -15.08 -10.40 -11.53
CA LEU A 122 -15.21 -9.47 -10.41
C LEU A 122 -16.55 -9.66 -9.70
N VAL A 123 -16.50 -9.83 -8.38
CA VAL A 123 -17.70 -9.99 -7.54
C VAL A 123 -17.92 -8.81 -6.61
N PRO A 124 -19.19 -8.49 -6.27
CA PRO A 124 -19.49 -7.43 -5.32
C PRO A 124 -18.93 -7.73 -3.92
N VAL A 125 -18.45 -6.68 -3.25
CA VAL A 125 -17.94 -6.72 -1.88
C VAL A 125 -18.99 -6.18 -0.91
N PRO A 126 -19.22 -6.80 0.26
CA PRO A 126 -20.08 -6.26 1.30
C PRO A 126 -19.70 -4.84 1.72
N PRO A 127 -20.66 -3.94 1.97
CA PRO A 127 -20.37 -2.61 2.48
C PRO A 127 -19.58 -2.65 3.80
N LEU A 128 -18.73 -1.63 4.03
CA LEU A 128 -18.03 -1.47 5.29
C LEU A 128 -18.92 -0.72 6.30
N VAL A 129 -19.17 -1.31 7.45
CA VAL A 129 -19.87 -0.67 8.56
C VAL A 129 -18.84 0.10 9.41
N LEU A 130 -19.06 1.39 9.59
CA LEU A 130 -18.18 2.30 10.32
C LEU A 130 -18.77 2.54 11.72
N GLU A 131 -18.17 1.97 12.75
CA GLU A 131 -18.72 1.98 14.11
C GLU A 131 -18.04 3.01 15.01
N THR A 132 -16.87 3.52 14.60
CA THR A 132 -16.12 4.50 15.40
C THR A 132 -15.75 5.74 14.57
N ALA A 133 -15.48 6.85 15.25
CA ALA A 133 -14.97 8.07 14.61
C ALA A 133 -13.65 7.81 13.86
N GLU A 134 -12.82 6.90 14.36
CA GLU A 134 -11.59 6.51 13.70
C GLU A 134 -11.85 5.74 12.39
N ASP A 135 -12.86 4.87 12.35
CA ASP A 135 -13.26 4.17 11.11
C ASP A 135 -13.75 5.18 10.07
N VAL A 136 -14.58 6.15 10.48
CA VAL A 136 -15.03 7.24 9.60
C VAL A 136 -13.85 8.05 9.07
N ARG A 137 -12.90 8.44 9.94
CA ARG A 137 -11.69 9.18 9.53
C ARG A 137 -10.86 8.39 8.51
N ARG A 138 -10.64 7.09 8.76
CA ARG A 138 -9.87 6.20 7.85
C ARG A 138 -10.56 6.03 6.52
N PHE A 139 -11.87 5.84 6.52
CA PHE A 139 -12.67 5.72 5.30
C PHE A 139 -12.63 7.01 4.48
N HIS A 140 -12.86 8.16 5.12
CA HIS A 140 -12.78 9.47 4.48
C HIS A 140 -11.39 9.74 3.88
N SER A 141 -10.33 9.43 4.62
CA SER A 141 -8.95 9.54 4.13
C SER A 141 -8.68 8.58 2.95
N ALA A 142 -9.30 7.40 2.93
CA ALA A 142 -9.20 6.48 1.81
C ALA A 142 -9.92 7.00 0.57
N CYS A 143 -11.09 7.63 0.71
CA CYS A 143 -11.79 8.31 -0.39
C CYS A 143 -10.90 9.41 -1.00
N LEU A 144 -10.26 10.22 -0.16
CA LEU A 144 -9.34 11.26 -0.64
C LEU A 144 -8.16 10.67 -1.41
N ARG A 145 -7.51 9.62 -0.87
CA ARG A 145 -6.40 8.93 -1.58
C ARG A 145 -6.83 8.35 -2.92
N GLN A 146 -8.04 7.78 -3.01
CA GLN A 146 -8.57 7.26 -4.28
C GLN A 146 -8.74 8.38 -5.32
N ARG A 147 -9.25 9.54 -4.90
CA ARG A 147 -9.42 10.72 -5.76
C ARG A 147 -8.07 11.22 -6.27
N LEU A 148 -7.13 11.49 -5.35
CA LEU A 148 -5.80 11.99 -5.69
C LEU A 148 -5.04 11.01 -6.60
N ARG A 149 -5.16 9.70 -6.36
CA ARG A 149 -4.53 8.68 -7.23
C ARG A 149 -5.09 8.74 -8.65
N LYS A 150 -6.40 8.93 -8.80
CA LYS A 150 -7.04 9.05 -10.11
C LYS A 150 -6.59 10.33 -10.84
N GLU A 151 -6.55 11.44 -10.13
CA GLU A 151 -6.06 12.73 -10.66
C GLU A 151 -4.60 12.64 -11.10
N LEU A 152 -3.74 12.05 -10.26
CA LEU A 152 -2.34 11.82 -10.58
C LEU A 152 -2.19 10.98 -11.85
N PHE A 153 -2.94 9.87 -11.95
CA PHE A 153 -2.89 8.98 -13.11
C PHE A 153 -3.24 9.73 -14.40
N VAL A 154 -4.36 10.48 -14.40
CA VAL A 154 -4.79 11.28 -15.56
C VAL A 154 -3.76 12.34 -15.92
N THR A 155 -3.18 13.00 -14.92
CA THR A 155 -2.16 14.03 -15.13
C THR A 155 -0.89 13.45 -15.75
N MET A 156 -0.42 12.31 -15.26
CA MET A 156 0.79 11.65 -15.77
C MET A 156 0.60 11.08 -17.17
N ASP A 157 -0.60 10.53 -17.48
CA ASP A 157 -0.91 10.06 -18.83
C ASP A 157 -0.92 11.22 -19.83
N ARG A 158 -1.60 12.32 -19.49
CA ARG A 158 -1.59 13.54 -20.31
C ARG A 158 -0.15 14.04 -20.53
N HIS A 159 0.64 14.14 -19.47
CA HIS A 159 2.03 14.56 -19.58
C HIS A 159 2.84 13.66 -20.52
N ARG A 160 2.60 12.33 -20.49
CA ARG A 160 3.29 11.39 -21.38
C ARG A 160 2.89 11.57 -22.84
N GLU A 161 1.60 11.82 -23.10
CA GLU A 161 1.08 12.00 -24.45
C GLU A 161 1.46 13.34 -25.08
N GLU A 162 1.50 14.40 -24.26
CA GLU A 162 1.76 15.78 -24.69
C GLU A 162 3.24 16.20 -24.58
N PHE A 163 4.12 15.31 -24.07
CA PHE A 163 5.51 15.65 -23.82
C PHE A 163 6.26 15.94 -25.12
N ILE A 164 6.79 17.16 -25.24
CA ILE A 164 7.71 17.59 -26.31
C ILE A 164 8.91 18.24 -25.65
N LEU A 165 10.11 17.75 -26.00
CA LEU A 165 11.34 18.36 -25.54
C LEU A 165 11.50 19.75 -26.20
N ASN A 166 11.55 20.79 -25.38
CA ASN A 166 11.71 22.18 -25.81
C ASN A 166 12.52 22.97 -24.76
N GLU A 167 12.77 24.25 -25.02
CA GLU A 167 13.52 25.11 -24.11
C GLU A 167 12.89 25.21 -22.71
N ARG A 168 11.57 25.28 -22.62
CA ARG A 168 10.87 25.31 -21.32
C ARG A 168 11.15 24.07 -20.47
N VAL A 169 11.14 22.88 -21.08
CA VAL A 169 11.50 21.63 -20.37
C VAL A 169 12.94 21.67 -19.90
N ARG A 170 13.85 22.26 -20.68
CA ARG A 170 15.25 22.43 -20.30
C ARG A 170 15.40 23.40 -19.12
N GLU A 171 14.64 24.50 -19.13
CA GLU A 171 14.56 25.44 -18.01
C GLU A 171 14.02 24.79 -16.75
N ASP A 172 12.90 24.05 -16.85
CA ASP A 172 12.30 23.34 -15.71
C ASP A 172 13.28 22.32 -15.08
N LEU A 173 14.22 21.79 -15.86
CA LEU A 173 15.23 20.84 -15.40
C LEU A 173 16.58 21.47 -15.03
N SER A 174 16.75 22.78 -15.16
CA SER A 174 18.04 23.47 -14.96
C SER A 174 18.58 23.32 -13.53
N ASP A 175 17.69 23.28 -12.53
CA ASP A 175 18.05 23.12 -11.12
C ASP A 175 18.07 21.65 -10.66
N GLU A 176 17.70 20.73 -11.57
CA GLU A 176 17.71 19.31 -11.27
C GLU A 176 19.08 18.67 -11.51
N ARG A 177 19.40 17.60 -10.79
CA ARG A 177 20.68 16.88 -10.92
C ARG A 177 20.68 15.95 -12.14
N CYS A 178 20.49 16.52 -13.35
CA CYS A 178 20.54 15.78 -14.62
C CYS A 178 21.43 16.49 -15.63
N MET A 179 21.84 15.79 -16.69
CA MET A 179 22.53 16.34 -17.86
C MET A 179 21.76 15.95 -19.11
N ILE A 180 21.27 16.94 -19.85
CA ILE A 180 20.56 16.70 -21.11
C ILE A 180 21.61 16.67 -22.24
N ARG A 181 21.73 15.54 -22.95
CA ARG A 181 22.64 15.33 -24.09
C ARG A 181 21.88 14.95 -25.37
N VAL A 182 20.66 15.46 -25.49
CA VAL A 182 19.79 15.25 -26.63
C VAL A 182 19.70 16.57 -27.37
N ASP A 183 19.96 16.54 -28.69
CA ASP A 183 19.74 17.70 -29.56
C ASP A 183 18.25 17.94 -29.73
N ASP A 184 17.86 19.18 -29.97
CA ASP A 184 16.45 19.48 -30.23
C ASP A 184 16.04 18.76 -31.53
N PRO A 185 14.90 18.03 -31.52
CA PRO A 185 14.35 17.54 -32.76
C PRO A 185 13.94 18.74 -33.62
N GLY A 186 14.69 18.99 -34.71
CA GLY A 186 14.43 20.07 -35.64
C GLY A 186 13.04 20.00 -36.29
#